data_810337dff74ce4fc38c2182077419e08
#
_entry.id   810337dff74ce4fc38c2182077419e08
#
_cell.length_a   1.000
_cell.length_b   1.000
_cell.length_c   1.000
_cell.angle_alpha   90.00
_cell.angle_beta   90.00
_cell.angle_gamma   90.00
#
_symmetry.space_group_name_H-M   'P 1'
#
loop_
_entity.id
_entity.type
_entity.pdbx_description
1 polymer ?
#
loop_
_entity_poly.entity_id
_entity_poly.type
_entity_poly.pdbx_seq_one_letter_code
_entity_poly.pdbx_strand_id
1 'polypeptide(L)'
;MLFFKKENTNEEGVSLVEDGCEQNYGCTFSFCPNPVCTCMTIDIDLTPLPDQENGTPPRPRRSVEIDLDQRKLSTPKKELPPGEKAFGDLLVSQLGDDDFNFLERKHFAYKNKISEAADISEFEVVFGYEQVERDGLMCAYNSVLPYGDQIFVSMRGKKYQIIDHFCLLPKCKCTDVTLDLVPAGEDPMTADPWCSLQLRYVNKKWTVMEESPPPIPLKEVRSAIEEQHPDYYKRLRARHEKMKKIYLNCRSKHYSPPQPVNAEKAGRNDPCPCGSGKKYKKCCLKSGPPTDLPESLRGWY
;
A
#
# COMPACT_ATOMS: atom_id res chain seq x y z
N MET A 1 24.06 -11.34 -13.45
CA MET A 1 22.85 -10.65 -13.90
C MET A 1 22.60 -11.03 -15.34
N LEU A 2 21.46 -11.67 -15.63
CA LEU A 2 21.09 -12.14 -16.96
C LEU A 2 20.47 -11.04 -17.82
N PHE A 3 19.79 -10.05 -17.16
CA PHE A 3 19.22 -8.91 -17.88
C PHE A 3 20.30 -7.91 -18.29
N PHE A 4 20.24 -7.45 -19.52
CA PHE A 4 21.16 -6.47 -20.08
C PHE A 4 20.39 -5.36 -20.81
N LYS A 5 21.02 -4.18 -20.97
CA LYS A 5 20.56 -3.14 -21.91
C LYS A 5 21.34 -3.26 -23.21
N LYS A 6 20.63 -3.22 -24.31
CA LYS A 6 21.26 -3.20 -25.62
C LYS A 6 21.95 -1.84 -25.84
N GLU A 7 23.20 -1.88 -26.26
CA GLU A 7 23.97 -0.66 -26.50
C GLU A 7 23.24 0.28 -27.47
N ASN A 8 23.21 1.57 -27.13
CA ASN A 8 22.60 2.65 -27.93
C ASN A 8 21.05 2.57 -28.07
N THR A 9 20.34 1.70 -27.36
CA THR A 9 18.89 1.64 -27.37
C THR A 9 18.38 1.59 -25.92
N ASN A 10 17.07 1.90 -25.72
CA ASN A 10 16.41 1.65 -24.43
C ASN A 10 15.82 0.22 -24.34
N GLU A 11 16.21 -0.64 -25.28
CA GLU A 11 15.77 -2.02 -25.31
C GLU A 11 16.50 -2.83 -24.25
N GLU A 12 15.75 -3.67 -23.55
CA GLU A 12 16.27 -4.58 -22.54
C GLU A 12 16.21 -6.00 -23.08
N GLY A 13 17.15 -6.80 -22.68
CA GLY A 13 17.24 -8.20 -23.06
C GLY A 13 17.60 -9.09 -21.89
N VAL A 14 17.48 -10.40 -22.12
CA VAL A 14 17.93 -11.45 -21.21
C VAL A 14 18.75 -12.47 -21.98
N SER A 15 19.83 -12.92 -21.38
CA SER A 15 20.67 -14.01 -21.90
C SER A 15 20.37 -15.29 -21.12
N LEU A 16 20.02 -16.37 -21.80
CA LEU A 16 19.67 -17.66 -21.22
C LEU A 16 20.52 -18.77 -21.82
N VAL A 17 20.84 -19.78 -21.04
CA VAL A 17 21.47 -20.99 -21.53
C VAL A 17 20.38 -22.05 -21.79
N GLU A 18 20.17 -22.36 -23.08
CA GLU A 18 19.25 -23.40 -23.56
C GLU A 18 20.05 -24.49 -24.27
N ASP A 19 19.89 -25.74 -23.86
CA ASP A 19 20.60 -26.91 -24.46
C ASP A 19 22.14 -26.70 -24.56
N GLY A 20 22.71 -26.01 -23.55
CA GLY A 20 24.15 -25.72 -23.49
C GLY A 20 24.63 -24.58 -24.37
N CYS A 21 23.73 -23.85 -25.05
CA CYS A 21 24.01 -22.70 -25.86
C CYS A 21 23.43 -21.41 -25.27
N GLU A 22 24.17 -20.33 -25.29
CA GLU A 22 23.69 -19.01 -24.89
C GLU A 22 22.73 -18.44 -25.92
N GLN A 23 21.57 -17.98 -25.46
CA GLN A 23 20.51 -17.44 -26.29
C GLN A 23 20.09 -16.08 -25.76
N ASN A 24 19.98 -15.11 -26.66
CA ASN A 24 19.60 -13.74 -26.31
C ASN A 24 18.16 -13.43 -26.75
N TYR A 25 17.40 -12.83 -25.83
CA TYR A 25 16.03 -12.39 -26.08
C TYR A 25 15.89 -10.91 -25.78
N GLY A 26 15.16 -10.19 -26.62
CA GLY A 26 14.63 -8.87 -26.28
C GLY A 26 13.43 -9.02 -25.34
N CYS A 27 13.35 -8.19 -24.29
CA CYS A 27 12.32 -8.26 -23.27
C CYS A 27 11.34 -7.10 -23.37
N THR A 28 10.03 -7.40 -23.29
CA THR A 28 9.00 -6.42 -23.01
C THR A 28 8.30 -6.79 -21.73
N PHE A 29 8.18 -5.84 -20.80
CA PHE A 29 7.60 -6.08 -19.47
C PHE A 29 6.20 -5.50 -19.41
N SER A 30 5.27 -6.29 -18.89
CA SER A 30 3.89 -5.88 -18.61
C SER A 30 3.56 -6.12 -17.13
N PHE A 31 2.73 -5.25 -16.57
CA PHE A 31 2.40 -5.24 -15.14
C PHE A 31 0.92 -5.04 -14.95
N CYS A 32 0.40 -5.48 -13.80
CA CYS A 32 -0.98 -5.22 -13.42
C CYS A 32 -1.29 -3.71 -13.44
N PRO A 33 -2.28 -3.24 -14.21
CA PRO A 33 -2.60 -1.81 -14.35
C PRO A 33 -3.37 -1.22 -13.16
N ASN A 34 -3.81 -2.04 -12.19
CA ASN A 34 -4.53 -1.54 -11.02
C ASN A 34 -3.56 -0.81 -10.06
N PRO A 35 -3.78 0.49 -9.78
CA PRO A 35 -2.84 1.33 -9.02
C PRO A 35 -2.67 0.93 -7.55
N VAL A 36 -3.59 0.14 -6.98
CA VAL A 36 -3.57 -0.29 -5.57
C VAL A 36 -3.42 -1.80 -5.40
N CYS A 37 -3.38 -2.56 -6.48
CA CYS A 37 -3.18 -4.00 -6.40
C CYS A 37 -1.77 -4.32 -5.92
N THR A 38 -1.66 -5.10 -4.86
CA THR A 38 -0.39 -5.54 -4.26
C THR A 38 0.18 -6.82 -4.87
N CYS A 39 -0.38 -7.28 -6.01
CA CYS A 39 0.20 -8.42 -6.71
C CYS A 39 1.63 -8.11 -7.15
N MET A 40 2.53 -9.03 -6.88
CA MET A 40 3.94 -8.96 -7.25
C MET A 40 4.23 -9.83 -8.47
N THR A 41 3.36 -9.74 -9.50
CA THR A 41 3.53 -10.49 -10.75
C THR A 41 4.00 -9.59 -11.89
N ILE A 42 4.81 -10.15 -12.76
CA ILE A 42 5.33 -9.51 -13.96
C ILE A 42 5.21 -10.45 -15.15
N ASP A 43 4.64 -9.95 -16.24
CA ASP A 43 4.66 -10.65 -17.52
C ASP A 43 5.88 -10.19 -18.34
N ILE A 44 6.64 -11.13 -18.88
CA ILE A 44 7.81 -10.90 -19.71
C ILE A 44 7.57 -11.53 -21.07
N ASP A 45 7.40 -10.69 -22.09
CA ASP A 45 7.39 -11.15 -23.47
C ASP A 45 8.81 -11.18 -24.00
N LEU A 46 9.23 -12.35 -24.46
CA LEU A 46 10.58 -12.68 -24.92
C LEU A 46 10.57 -12.86 -26.43
N THR A 47 11.28 -11.97 -27.13
CA THR A 47 11.47 -12.06 -28.59
C THR A 47 12.90 -12.47 -28.87
N PRO A 48 13.14 -13.63 -29.53
CA PRO A 48 14.48 -14.06 -29.86
C PRO A 48 15.22 -12.98 -30.65
N LEU A 49 16.45 -12.68 -30.25
CA LEU A 49 17.33 -11.82 -31.06
C LEU A 49 18.02 -12.65 -32.13
N PRO A 50 18.23 -12.11 -33.32
CA PRO A 50 18.88 -12.84 -34.40
C PRO A 50 20.32 -13.23 -34.03
N ASP A 51 20.60 -14.50 -34.14
CA ASP A 51 21.97 -15.03 -34.01
C ASP A 51 22.77 -14.62 -35.26
N GLN A 52 23.79 -13.80 -35.09
CA GLN A 52 24.55 -13.25 -36.24
C GLN A 52 25.42 -14.30 -36.92
N GLU A 53 25.62 -15.49 -36.34
CA GLU A 53 26.65 -16.42 -36.82
C GLU A 53 26.14 -17.75 -37.41
N ASN A 54 24.92 -18.22 -37.14
CA ASN A 54 24.60 -19.63 -37.36
C ASN A 54 23.39 -19.96 -38.26
N GLY A 55 22.70 -19.01 -38.87
CA GLY A 55 21.58 -19.32 -39.80
C GLY A 55 20.46 -20.21 -39.19
N THR A 56 20.37 -20.26 -37.88
CA THR A 56 19.36 -21.06 -37.13
C THR A 56 17.96 -20.52 -37.42
N PRO A 57 16.96 -21.37 -37.63
CA PRO A 57 15.59 -20.91 -37.83
C PRO A 57 15.10 -20.06 -36.65
N PRO A 58 14.31 -19.00 -36.91
CA PRO A 58 13.84 -18.11 -35.87
C PRO A 58 13.06 -18.90 -34.80
N ARG A 59 13.49 -18.79 -33.56
CA ARG A 59 12.79 -19.39 -32.41
C ARG A 59 11.44 -18.71 -32.21
N PRO A 60 10.46 -19.41 -31.60
CA PRO A 60 9.18 -18.80 -31.28
C PRO A 60 9.32 -17.71 -30.20
N ARG A 61 8.47 -16.71 -30.27
CA ARG A 61 8.27 -15.78 -29.13
C ARG A 61 7.72 -16.56 -27.95
N ARG A 62 8.11 -16.13 -26.75
CA ARG A 62 7.67 -16.72 -25.48
C ARG A 62 7.07 -15.63 -24.59
N SER A 63 6.12 -16.01 -23.75
CA SER A 63 5.60 -15.15 -22.68
C SER A 63 5.67 -15.92 -21.36
N VAL A 64 6.17 -15.27 -20.31
CA VAL A 64 6.39 -15.88 -19.00
C VAL A 64 5.86 -14.93 -17.93
N GLU A 65 4.97 -15.42 -17.07
CA GLU A 65 4.52 -14.69 -15.88
C GLU A 65 5.32 -15.16 -14.66
N ILE A 66 5.98 -14.23 -13.96
CA ILE A 66 6.80 -14.51 -12.78
C ILE A 66 6.14 -13.89 -11.55
N ASP A 67 6.01 -14.67 -10.48
CA ASP A 67 5.69 -14.22 -9.13
C ASP A 67 7.00 -13.81 -8.44
N LEU A 68 7.16 -12.49 -8.21
CA LEU A 68 8.38 -11.93 -7.63
C LEU A 68 8.52 -12.23 -6.14
N ASP A 69 7.40 -12.31 -5.38
CA ASP A 69 7.43 -12.64 -3.96
C ASP A 69 7.89 -14.08 -3.73
N GLN A 70 7.39 -15.00 -4.55
CA GLN A 70 7.71 -16.42 -4.42
C GLN A 70 8.92 -16.83 -5.26
N ARG A 71 9.43 -15.90 -6.08
CA ARG A 71 10.57 -16.11 -7.01
C ARG A 71 10.39 -17.37 -7.85
N LYS A 72 9.21 -17.52 -8.44
CA LYS A 72 8.87 -18.69 -9.25
C LYS A 72 7.97 -18.31 -10.41
N LEU A 73 7.79 -19.28 -11.34
CA LEU A 73 6.78 -19.15 -12.37
C LEU A 73 5.40 -18.99 -11.71
N SER A 74 4.66 -17.97 -12.12
CA SER A 74 3.28 -17.77 -11.66
C SER A 74 2.42 -18.95 -12.16
N THR A 75 1.47 -19.36 -11.34
CA THR A 75 0.53 -20.44 -11.71
C THR A 75 -0.70 -19.79 -12.34
N PRO A 76 -0.78 -19.75 -13.69
CA PRO A 76 -1.95 -19.15 -14.32
C PRO A 76 -3.19 -19.99 -14.04
N LYS A 77 -4.37 -19.35 -14.11
CA LYS A 77 -5.68 -20.03 -13.96
C LYS A 77 -5.91 -21.15 -15.00
N LYS A 78 -5.10 -21.19 -16.06
CA LYS A 78 -5.13 -22.17 -17.14
C LYS A 78 -3.78 -22.86 -17.21
N GLU A 79 -3.75 -24.17 -17.28
CA GLU A 79 -2.50 -24.93 -17.45
C GLU A 79 -1.74 -24.44 -18.70
N LEU A 80 -0.46 -24.11 -18.49
CA LEU A 80 0.42 -23.75 -19.60
C LEU A 80 0.73 -25.00 -20.43
N PRO A 81 0.87 -24.86 -21.75
CA PRO A 81 1.42 -25.93 -22.59
C PRO A 81 2.76 -26.43 -22.02
N PRO A 82 3.06 -27.73 -22.07
CA PRO A 82 4.26 -28.31 -21.44
C PRO A 82 5.56 -27.63 -21.87
N GLY A 83 5.67 -27.19 -23.12
CA GLY A 83 6.86 -26.50 -23.61
C GLY A 83 7.01 -25.06 -23.08
N GLU A 84 5.91 -24.36 -22.82
CA GLU A 84 5.94 -23.01 -22.22
C GLU A 84 6.28 -23.08 -20.75
N LYS A 85 5.73 -24.08 -20.03
CA LYS A 85 6.07 -24.31 -18.63
C LYS A 85 7.55 -24.65 -18.47
N ALA A 86 8.07 -25.59 -19.27
CA ALA A 86 9.48 -25.99 -19.20
C ALA A 86 10.42 -24.79 -19.47
N PHE A 87 10.08 -23.92 -20.43
CA PHE A 87 10.85 -22.72 -20.71
C PHE A 87 10.78 -21.72 -19.54
N GLY A 88 9.59 -21.51 -18.97
CA GLY A 88 9.42 -20.61 -17.83
C GLY A 88 10.20 -21.10 -16.59
N ASP A 89 10.15 -22.39 -16.31
CA ASP A 89 10.94 -23.01 -15.22
C ASP A 89 12.44 -22.86 -15.47
N LEU A 90 12.89 -23.03 -16.72
CA LEU A 90 14.29 -22.80 -17.12
C LEU A 90 14.71 -21.36 -16.88
N LEU A 91 13.92 -20.38 -17.36
CA LEU A 91 14.19 -18.95 -17.14
C LEU A 91 14.35 -18.67 -15.64
N VAL A 92 13.34 -19.03 -14.83
CA VAL A 92 13.35 -18.74 -13.39
C VAL A 92 14.52 -19.42 -12.68
N SER A 93 14.91 -20.64 -13.08
CA SER A 93 16.05 -21.37 -12.48
C SER A 93 17.40 -20.69 -12.71
N GLN A 94 17.52 -19.84 -13.73
CA GLN A 94 18.75 -19.12 -14.05
C GLN A 94 18.77 -17.70 -13.43
N LEU A 95 17.63 -17.15 -12.98
CA LEU A 95 17.58 -15.82 -12.34
C LEU A 95 18.26 -15.85 -10.97
N GLY A 96 19.18 -14.94 -10.74
CA GLY A 96 19.83 -14.68 -9.46
C GLY A 96 19.16 -13.52 -8.70
N ASP A 97 19.67 -13.24 -7.49
CA ASP A 97 19.17 -12.16 -6.63
C ASP A 97 19.20 -10.78 -7.33
N ASP A 98 20.24 -10.49 -8.09
CA ASP A 98 20.35 -9.21 -8.82
C ASP A 98 19.29 -9.08 -9.91
N ASP A 99 18.89 -10.19 -10.53
CA ASP A 99 17.85 -10.21 -11.54
C ASP A 99 16.47 -9.99 -10.90
N PHE A 100 16.16 -10.66 -9.81
CA PHE A 100 14.93 -10.41 -9.05
C PHE A 100 14.87 -8.98 -8.54
N ASN A 101 15.94 -8.45 -7.97
CA ASN A 101 16.02 -7.04 -7.54
C ASN A 101 15.79 -6.06 -8.71
N PHE A 102 16.24 -6.39 -9.91
CA PHE A 102 15.98 -5.60 -11.12
C PHE A 102 14.49 -5.62 -11.49
N LEU A 103 13.86 -6.80 -11.50
CA LEU A 103 12.44 -6.95 -11.81
C LEU A 103 11.55 -6.27 -10.75
N GLU A 104 11.86 -6.41 -9.47
CA GLU A 104 11.16 -5.75 -8.36
C GLU A 104 11.22 -4.21 -8.49
N ARG A 105 12.39 -3.65 -8.81
CA ARG A 105 12.54 -2.20 -9.06
C ARG A 105 11.69 -1.74 -10.24
N LYS A 106 11.62 -2.52 -11.32
CA LYS A 106 10.77 -2.20 -12.48
C LYS A 106 9.29 -2.23 -12.11
N HIS A 107 8.87 -3.28 -11.42
CA HIS A 107 7.51 -3.42 -10.93
C HIS A 107 7.12 -2.21 -10.06
N PHE A 108 7.93 -1.89 -9.04
CA PHE A 108 7.67 -0.75 -8.17
C PHE A 108 7.62 0.57 -8.93
N ALA A 109 8.56 0.83 -9.84
CA ALA A 109 8.59 2.06 -10.63
C ALA A 109 7.35 2.22 -11.52
N TYR A 110 6.88 1.13 -12.15
CA TYR A 110 5.66 1.15 -12.93
C TYR A 110 4.44 1.43 -12.05
N LYS A 111 4.30 0.69 -10.94
CA LYS A 111 3.17 0.82 -10.00
C LYS A 111 3.13 2.21 -9.36
N ASN A 112 4.27 2.77 -8.99
CA ASN A 112 4.37 4.14 -8.49
C ASN A 112 3.86 5.13 -9.55
N LYS A 113 4.33 5.02 -10.80
CA LYS A 113 3.92 5.90 -11.89
C LYS A 113 2.40 5.87 -12.13
N ILE A 114 1.79 4.68 -12.19
CA ILE A 114 0.34 4.58 -12.40
C ILE A 114 -0.45 5.04 -11.17
N SER A 115 0.03 4.77 -9.95
CA SER A 115 -0.61 5.23 -8.70
C SER A 115 -0.56 6.77 -8.56
N GLU A 116 0.48 7.42 -9.05
CA GLU A 116 0.57 8.88 -9.07
C GLU A 116 -0.34 9.51 -10.13
N ALA A 117 -0.45 8.87 -11.30
CA ALA A 117 -1.23 9.38 -12.43
C ALA A 117 -2.73 9.04 -12.34
N ALA A 118 -3.11 8.05 -11.54
CA ALA A 118 -4.49 7.57 -11.45
C ALA A 118 -5.47 8.64 -10.95
N ASP A 119 -6.63 8.71 -11.59
CA ASP A 119 -7.75 9.49 -11.06
C ASP A 119 -8.31 8.86 -9.78
N ILE A 120 -8.92 9.69 -8.92
CA ILE A 120 -9.51 9.22 -7.66
C ILE A 120 -10.55 8.11 -7.88
N SER A 121 -11.26 8.14 -8.99
CA SER A 121 -12.28 7.13 -9.34
C SER A 121 -11.73 5.74 -9.64
N GLU A 122 -10.44 5.64 -10.00
CA GLU A 122 -9.75 4.39 -10.32
C GLU A 122 -9.28 3.62 -9.09
N PHE A 123 -9.26 4.29 -7.92
CA PHE A 123 -8.89 3.61 -6.69
C PHE A 123 -10.05 2.77 -6.14
N GLU A 124 -9.84 1.46 -6.07
CA GLU A 124 -10.76 0.52 -5.45
C GLU A 124 -10.12 -0.10 -4.20
N VAL A 125 -10.22 0.62 -3.09
CA VAL A 125 -9.68 0.21 -1.80
C VAL A 125 -10.82 -0.26 -0.90
N VAL A 126 -10.64 -1.41 -0.28
CA VAL A 126 -11.58 -1.93 0.73
C VAL A 126 -11.17 -1.38 2.09
N PHE A 127 -12.03 -0.55 2.67
CA PHE A 127 -11.84 0.01 4.00
C PHE A 127 -12.67 -0.74 5.04
N GLY A 128 -12.18 -0.78 6.27
CA GLY A 128 -12.99 -1.17 7.43
C GLY A 128 -13.93 -0.02 7.83
N TYR A 129 -14.96 0.24 7.03
CA TYR A 129 -15.83 1.42 7.17
C TYR A 129 -16.41 1.57 8.58
N GLU A 130 -16.87 0.48 9.21
CA GLU A 130 -17.39 0.52 10.58
C GLU A 130 -16.31 0.94 11.59
N GLN A 131 -15.11 0.41 11.45
CA GLN A 131 -13.98 0.74 12.32
C GLN A 131 -13.54 2.20 12.14
N VAL A 132 -13.53 2.69 10.89
CA VAL A 132 -13.22 4.09 10.61
C VAL A 132 -14.31 5.02 11.16
N GLU A 133 -15.61 4.71 10.93
CA GLU A 133 -16.70 5.65 11.23
C GLU A 133 -17.23 5.53 12.67
N ARG A 134 -17.20 4.35 13.26
CA ARG A 134 -17.65 4.13 14.64
C ARG A 134 -16.51 4.27 15.66
N ASP A 135 -15.36 3.67 15.35
CA ASP A 135 -14.27 3.54 16.33
C ASP A 135 -13.18 4.61 16.11
N GLY A 136 -13.26 5.39 15.00
CA GLY A 136 -12.30 6.45 14.70
C GLY A 136 -10.94 5.92 14.26
N LEU A 137 -10.88 4.68 13.71
CA LEU A 137 -9.63 4.09 13.25
C LEU A 137 -8.95 4.99 12.21
N MET A 138 -7.69 5.31 12.46
CA MET A 138 -6.84 6.02 11.49
C MET A 138 -6.26 5.03 10.49
N CYS A 139 -6.18 5.43 9.22
CA CYS A 139 -5.68 4.59 8.14
C CYS A 139 -4.27 4.99 7.73
N ALA A 140 -3.38 4.01 7.62
CA ALA A 140 -2.02 4.23 7.13
C ALA A 140 -2.02 4.60 5.64
N TYR A 141 -1.16 5.56 5.26
CA TYR A 141 -1.02 5.98 3.87
C TYR A 141 -0.62 4.83 2.94
N ASN A 142 0.34 4.04 3.36
CA ASN A 142 0.86 2.91 2.58
C ASN A 142 -0.14 1.74 2.45
N SER A 143 -1.11 1.59 3.38
CA SER A 143 -2.18 0.58 3.24
C SER A 143 -3.19 0.95 2.16
N VAL A 144 -3.35 2.25 1.88
CA VAL A 144 -4.26 2.76 0.85
C VAL A 144 -3.53 2.98 -0.48
N LEU A 145 -2.28 3.40 -0.41
CA LEU A 145 -1.41 3.71 -1.55
C LEU A 145 -0.07 2.98 -1.39
N PRO A 146 -0.04 1.66 -1.60
CA PRO A 146 1.14 0.83 -1.33
C PRO A 146 2.37 1.22 -2.16
N TYR A 147 2.15 1.79 -3.33
CA TYR A 147 3.20 2.27 -4.23
C TYR A 147 3.37 3.79 -4.19
N GLY A 148 2.70 4.47 -3.26
CA GLY A 148 2.91 5.89 -3.03
C GLY A 148 4.33 6.20 -2.59
N ASP A 149 4.69 7.49 -2.63
CA ASP A 149 6.02 7.89 -2.24
C ASP A 149 6.26 7.57 -0.74
N GLN A 150 7.35 6.89 -0.44
CA GLN A 150 7.75 6.52 0.91
C GLN A 150 8.64 7.60 1.52
N ILE A 151 8.48 7.82 2.83
CA ILE A 151 9.28 8.82 3.56
C ILE A 151 10.24 8.07 4.48
N PHE A 152 11.52 8.35 4.33
CA PHE A 152 12.56 7.80 5.19
C PHE A 152 13.28 8.92 5.92
N VAL A 153 13.71 8.66 7.15
CA VAL A 153 14.55 9.56 7.93
C VAL A 153 15.74 8.80 8.47
N SER A 154 16.92 9.44 8.43
CA SER A 154 18.14 8.90 8.99
C SER A 154 18.49 9.62 10.30
N MET A 155 18.68 8.86 11.36
CA MET A 155 19.04 9.38 12.68
C MET A 155 20.08 8.46 13.34
N ARG A 156 21.15 9.04 13.89
CA ARG A 156 22.21 8.28 14.60
C ARG A 156 22.74 7.07 13.81
N GLY A 157 22.92 7.24 12.49
CA GLY A 157 23.41 6.18 11.60
C GLY A 157 22.41 5.07 11.26
N LYS A 158 21.16 5.17 11.72
CA LYS A 158 20.08 4.24 11.37
C LYS A 158 19.06 4.94 10.49
N LYS A 159 18.42 4.16 9.60
CA LYS A 159 17.37 4.64 8.69
C LYS A 159 16.02 4.09 9.13
N TYR A 160 15.01 4.94 9.15
CA TYR A 160 13.64 4.60 9.52
C TYR A 160 12.69 4.99 8.39
N GLN A 161 11.68 4.18 8.17
CA GLN A 161 10.53 4.54 7.35
C GLN A 161 9.48 5.20 8.23
N ILE A 162 8.87 6.28 7.75
CA ILE A 162 7.78 6.96 8.44
C ILE A 162 6.47 6.46 7.84
N ILE A 163 5.63 5.86 8.67
CA ILE A 163 4.28 5.44 8.33
C ILE A 163 3.31 6.46 8.92
N ASP A 164 2.63 7.18 8.05
CA ASP A 164 1.70 8.23 8.43
C ASP A 164 0.25 7.72 8.37
N HIS A 165 -0.47 7.86 9.49
CA HIS A 165 -1.86 7.43 9.65
C HIS A 165 -2.79 8.64 9.74
N PHE A 166 -3.87 8.61 8.97
CA PHE A 166 -4.79 9.73 8.82
C PHE A 166 -6.21 9.39 9.25
N CYS A 167 -6.88 10.39 9.84
CA CYS A 167 -8.31 10.33 10.11
C CYS A 167 -9.09 10.52 8.81
N LEU A 168 -9.88 9.52 8.42
CA LEU A 168 -10.68 9.55 7.19
C LEU A 168 -12.17 9.82 7.43
N LEU A 169 -12.57 10.08 8.67
CA LEU A 169 -13.96 10.42 9.00
C LEU A 169 -14.50 11.52 8.08
N PRO A 170 -15.64 11.33 7.39
CA PRO A 170 -16.14 12.25 6.35
C PRO A 170 -16.31 13.71 6.83
N LYS A 171 -16.82 13.90 8.03
CA LYS A 171 -17.09 15.22 8.60
C LYS A 171 -15.95 15.78 9.46
N CYS A 172 -14.95 14.97 9.78
CA CYS A 172 -13.83 15.40 10.61
C CYS A 172 -12.94 16.41 9.89
N LYS A 173 -12.59 17.48 10.57
CA LYS A 173 -11.67 18.53 10.10
C LYS A 173 -10.34 18.51 10.82
N CYS A 174 -10.03 17.43 11.57
CA CYS A 174 -8.76 17.31 12.26
C CYS A 174 -7.59 17.36 11.27
N THR A 175 -6.47 17.82 11.76
CA THR A 175 -5.21 17.90 11.02
C THR A 175 -4.11 17.14 11.78
N ASP A 176 -4.56 16.22 12.63
CA ASP A 176 -3.71 15.34 13.38
C ASP A 176 -3.35 14.11 12.52
N VAL A 177 -2.12 13.68 12.63
CA VAL A 177 -1.57 12.48 11.99
C VAL A 177 -0.77 11.71 13.02
N THR A 178 -0.92 10.40 13.06
CA THR A 178 -0.03 9.52 13.82
C THR A 178 1.10 9.08 12.91
N LEU A 179 2.31 9.12 13.43
CA LEU A 179 3.54 8.78 12.72
C LEU A 179 4.20 7.61 13.45
N ASP A 180 4.31 6.48 12.79
CA ASP A 180 5.10 5.36 13.27
C ASP A 180 6.44 5.34 12.53
N LEU A 181 7.53 5.33 13.27
CA LEU A 181 8.87 5.20 12.74
C LEU A 181 9.30 3.73 12.83
N VAL A 182 9.38 3.06 11.69
CA VAL A 182 9.76 1.65 11.58
C VAL A 182 11.18 1.53 11.04
N PRO A 183 12.05 0.66 11.58
CA PRO A 183 13.39 0.45 11.01
C PRO A 183 13.31 0.10 9.53
N ALA A 184 14.15 0.74 8.70
CA ALA A 184 14.15 0.48 7.26
C ALA A 184 14.62 -0.95 6.97
N GLY A 185 13.85 -1.66 6.14
CA GLY A 185 14.07 -3.06 5.81
C GLY A 185 13.16 -4.03 6.56
N GLU A 186 12.44 -3.56 7.57
CA GLU A 186 11.36 -4.32 8.19
C GLU A 186 10.03 -4.06 7.45
N ASP A 187 9.10 -5.03 7.50
CA ASP A 187 7.78 -4.86 6.90
C ASP A 187 6.96 -3.84 7.72
N PRO A 188 6.62 -2.69 7.14
CA PRO A 188 5.94 -1.61 7.85
C PRO A 188 4.52 -1.95 8.29
N MET A 189 3.95 -3.08 7.83
CA MET A 189 2.60 -3.51 8.19
C MET A 189 2.58 -4.44 9.41
N THR A 190 3.71 -5.07 9.73
CA THR A 190 3.80 -6.08 10.80
C THR A 190 4.86 -5.77 11.85
N ALA A 191 5.83 -4.91 11.53
CA ALA A 191 6.91 -4.55 12.46
C ALA A 191 6.40 -3.63 13.58
N ASP A 192 6.93 -3.83 14.78
CA ASP A 192 6.73 -2.90 15.88
C ASP A 192 7.44 -1.57 15.59
N PRO A 193 6.78 -0.43 15.78
CA PRO A 193 7.42 0.86 15.56
C PRO A 193 8.53 1.11 16.60
N TRP A 194 9.65 1.66 16.14
CA TRP A 194 10.72 2.16 17.01
C TRP A 194 10.22 3.29 17.94
N CYS A 195 9.29 4.11 17.44
CA CYS A 195 8.48 5.03 18.24
C CYS A 195 7.24 5.48 17.46
N SER A 196 6.23 5.95 18.21
CA SER A 196 4.99 6.53 17.67
C SER A 196 4.83 7.96 18.16
N LEU A 197 4.48 8.86 17.23
CA LEU A 197 4.34 10.28 17.47
C LEU A 197 3.00 10.78 16.94
N GLN A 198 2.41 11.75 17.61
CA GLN A 198 1.27 12.49 17.08
C GLN A 198 1.73 13.87 16.61
N LEU A 199 1.32 14.24 15.42
CA LEU A 199 1.65 15.51 14.80
C LEU A 199 0.39 16.22 14.32
N ARG A 200 0.14 17.44 14.80
CA ARG A 200 -0.81 18.35 14.17
C ARG A 200 -0.09 19.21 13.16
N TYR A 201 -0.20 18.85 11.87
CA TYR A 201 0.64 19.43 10.81
C TYR A 201 0.32 20.90 10.47
N VAL A 202 -0.87 21.42 10.79
CA VAL A 202 -1.22 22.84 10.54
C VAL A 202 -0.46 23.79 11.45
N ASN A 203 -0.34 23.47 12.73
CA ASN A 203 0.38 24.30 13.71
C ASN A 203 1.74 23.71 14.13
N LYS A 204 2.16 22.62 13.49
CA LYS A 204 3.43 21.94 13.71
C LYS A 204 3.63 21.50 15.16
N LYS A 205 2.53 21.10 15.83
CA LYS A 205 2.57 20.61 17.21
C LYS A 205 2.87 19.12 17.23
N TRP A 206 3.99 18.73 17.84
CA TRP A 206 4.42 17.35 18.04
C TRP A 206 4.13 16.90 19.46
N THR A 207 3.68 15.65 19.62
CA THR A 207 3.42 15.01 20.89
C THR A 207 3.90 13.56 20.84
N VAL A 208 4.50 13.09 21.91
CA VAL A 208 4.93 11.69 22.06
C VAL A 208 3.69 10.85 22.44
N MET A 209 3.56 9.68 21.84
CA MET A 209 2.56 8.68 22.27
C MET A 209 3.16 7.84 23.40
N GLU A 210 2.43 7.72 24.51
CA GLU A 210 2.95 7.09 25.73
C GLU A 210 3.22 5.60 25.55
N GLU A 211 2.49 4.94 24.65
CA GLU A 211 2.62 3.52 24.35
C GLU A 211 3.94 3.16 23.64
N SER A 212 4.52 4.09 22.90
CA SER A 212 5.75 3.87 22.14
C SER A 212 6.59 5.15 22.03
N PRO A 213 7.18 5.63 23.15
CA PRO A 213 7.97 6.85 23.16
C PRO A 213 9.33 6.66 22.46
N PRO A 214 9.84 7.69 21.78
CA PRO A 214 11.18 7.62 21.20
C PRO A 214 12.26 7.51 22.31
N PRO A 215 13.28 6.67 22.12
CA PRO A 215 14.39 6.54 23.07
C PRO A 215 15.38 7.71 23.00
N ILE A 216 15.07 8.73 22.21
CA ILE A 216 15.83 9.99 22.05
C ILE A 216 14.90 11.19 22.22
N PRO A 217 15.44 12.39 22.50
CA PRO A 217 14.58 13.58 22.65
C PRO A 217 13.72 13.84 21.40
N LEU A 218 12.43 14.12 21.60
CA LEU A 218 11.50 14.44 20.51
C LEU A 218 12.01 15.57 19.60
N LYS A 219 12.74 16.54 20.17
CA LYS A 219 13.35 17.64 19.40
C LYS A 219 14.34 17.12 18.35
N GLU A 220 15.12 16.08 18.68
CA GLU A 220 16.10 15.47 17.77
C GLU A 220 15.37 14.76 16.61
N VAL A 221 14.32 13.98 16.91
CA VAL A 221 13.49 13.31 15.90
C VAL A 221 12.88 14.33 14.96
N ARG A 222 12.27 15.37 15.52
CA ARG A 222 11.65 16.45 14.75
C ARG A 222 12.67 17.16 13.85
N SER A 223 13.83 17.57 14.39
CA SER A 223 14.86 18.26 13.60
C SER A 223 15.32 17.39 12.44
N ALA A 224 15.59 16.09 12.67
CA ALA A 224 16.01 15.18 11.62
C ALA A 224 14.98 15.06 10.48
N ILE A 225 13.68 15.01 10.81
CA ILE A 225 12.61 14.96 9.81
C ILE A 225 12.53 16.29 9.04
N GLU A 226 12.52 17.41 9.73
CA GLU A 226 12.38 18.75 9.11
C GLU A 226 13.58 19.10 8.22
N GLU A 227 14.80 18.71 8.61
CA GLU A 227 16.02 18.95 7.83
C GLU A 227 16.08 18.08 6.56
N GLN A 228 15.72 16.80 6.66
CA GLN A 228 15.74 15.89 5.52
C GLN A 228 14.53 16.07 4.59
N HIS A 229 13.41 16.61 5.10
CA HIS A 229 12.16 16.83 4.37
C HIS A 229 11.62 18.24 4.62
N PRO A 230 12.16 19.28 3.98
CA PRO A 230 11.72 20.69 4.19
C PRO A 230 10.24 20.92 3.86
N ASP A 231 9.67 20.11 2.95
CA ASP A 231 8.28 20.17 2.52
C ASP A 231 7.34 19.21 3.29
N TYR A 232 7.83 18.57 4.37
CA TYR A 232 7.15 17.49 5.09
C TYR A 232 5.68 17.81 5.44
N TYR A 233 5.42 18.97 6.02
CA TYR A 233 4.07 19.37 6.41
C TYR A 233 3.12 19.57 5.21
N LYS A 234 3.66 20.03 4.08
CA LYS A 234 2.91 20.18 2.83
C LYS A 234 2.56 18.79 2.26
N ARG A 235 3.52 17.85 2.32
CA ARG A 235 3.30 16.45 1.89
C ARG A 235 2.23 15.77 2.74
N LEU A 236 2.27 15.88 4.07
CA LEU A 236 1.26 15.32 4.97
C LEU A 236 -0.14 15.85 4.65
N ARG A 237 -0.27 17.16 4.40
CA ARG A 237 -1.55 17.74 3.98
C ARG A 237 -2.04 17.15 2.67
N ALA A 238 -1.21 17.08 1.66
CA ALA A 238 -1.56 16.56 0.35
C ALA A 238 -1.98 15.07 0.43
N ARG A 239 -1.25 14.26 1.20
CA ARG A 239 -1.58 12.87 1.47
C ARG A 239 -2.93 12.73 2.17
N HIS A 240 -3.17 13.50 3.24
CA HIS A 240 -4.44 13.45 3.96
C HIS A 240 -5.62 13.80 3.04
N GLU A 241 -5.49 14.85 2.22
CA GLU A 241 -6.51 15.26 1.25
C GLU A 241 -6.75 14.18 0.18
N LYS A 242 -5.68 13.58 -0.36
CA LYS A 242 -5.79 12.47 -1.32
C LYS A 242 -6.48 11.26 -0.71
N MET A 243 -6.06 10.82 0.47
CA MET A 243 -6.67 9.69 1.17
C MET A 243 -8.16 9.91 1.49
N LYS A 244 -8.53 11.10 1.96
CA LYS A 244 -9.94 11.44 2.19
C LYS A 244 -10.78 11.37 0.92
N LYS A 245 -10.26 11.86 -0.21
CA LYS A 245 -10.95 11.76 -1.50
C LYS A 245 -11.15 10.30 -1.92
N ILE A 246 -10.10 9.47 -1.82
CA ILE A 246 -10.18 8.04 -2.12
C ILE A 246 -11.21 7.37 -1.20
N TYR A 247 -11.13 7.61 0.12
CA TYR A 247 -12.07 7.05 1.08
C TYR A 247 -13.52 7.39 0.74
N LEU A 248 -13.81 8.66 0.47
CA LEU A 248 -15.17 9.12 0.14
C LEU A 248 -15.69 8.51 -1.17
N ASN A 249 -14.82 8.36 -2.18
CA ASN A 249 -15.16 7.70 -3.43
C ASN A 249 -15.51 6.23 -3.19
N CYS A 250 -14.63 5.48 -2.54
CA CYS A 250 -14.88 4.05 -2.24
C CYS A 250 -16.08 3.86 -1.30
N ARG A 251 -16.23 4.73 -0.29
CA ARG A 251 -17.38 4.73 0.61
C ARG A 251 -18.69 4.86 -0.13
N SER A 252 -18.77 5.79 -1.08
CA SER A 252 -20.01 5.99 -1.86
C SER A 252 -20.40 4.79 -2.71
N LYS A 253 -19.42 3.97 -3.11
CA LYS A 253 -19.63 2.77 -3.92
C LYS A 253 -19.98 1.53 -3.08
N HIS A 254 -19.39 1.40 -1.89
CA HIS A 254 -19.32 0.12 -1.16
C HIS A 254 -19.92 0.16 0.26
N TYR A 255 -20.30 1.32 0.78
CA TYR A 255 -20.79 1.43 2.15
C TYR A 255 -22.08 2.22 2.27
N SER A 256 -23.08 1.57 2.83
CA SER A 256 -24.31 2.20 3.29
C SER A 256 -24.28 2.24 4.82
N PRO A 257 -24.12 3.42 5.43
CA PRO A 257 -24.12 3.50 6.90
C PRO A 257 -25.45 2.96 7.44
N PRO A 258 -25.42 2.28 8.60
CA PRO A 258 -26.65 1.88 9.27
C PRO A 258 -27.56 3.10 9.38
N GLN A 259 -28.80 2.94 8.93
CA GLN A 259 -29.79 4.02 9.07
C GLN A 259 -29.91 4.35 10.55
N PRO A 260 -29.87 5.64 10.96
CA PRO A 260 -30.11 5.99 12.34
C PRO A 260 -31.46 5.40 12.71
N VAL A 261 -31.46 4.47 13.67
CA VAL A 261 -32.70 3.94 14.19
C VAL A 261 -33.40 5.14 14.82
N ASN A 262 -34.54 5.53 14.25
CA ASN A 262 -35.29 6.69 14.67
C ASN A 262 -35.76 6.46 16.12
N ALA A 263 -34.90 6.77 17.08
CA ALA A 263 -35.16 6.61 18.52
C ALA A 263 -36.37 7.44 18.94
N GLU A 264 -36.69 8.50 18.21
CA GLU A 264 -37.89 9.34 18.40
C GLU A 264 -39.20 8.58 18.22
N LYS A 265 -39.20 7.45 17.48
CA LYS A 265 -40.38 6.58 17.26
C LYS A 265 -40.42 5.33 18.14
N ALA A 266 -39.36 5.04 18.90
CA ALA A 266 -39.36 3.89 19.78
C ALA A 266 -40.21 4.21 21.00
N GLY A 267 -41.32 3.49 21.14
CA GLY A 267 -42.15 3.55 22.35
C GLY A 267 -41.36 3.09 23.58
N ARG A 268 -41.67 3.67 24.72
CA ARG A 268 -40.97 3.37 26.01
C ARG A 268 -40.86 1.86 26.32
N ASN A 269 -41.79 1.06 25.83
CA ASN A 269 -41.83 -0.38 26.07
C ASN A 269 -41.30 -1.23 24.88
N ASP A 270 -40.98 -0.63 23.76
CA ASP A 270 -40.47 -1.32 22.57
C ASP A 270 -39.07 -1.89 22.78
N PRO A 271 -38.65 -2.88 21.98
CA PRO A 271 -37.25 -3.33 21.99
C PRO A 271 -36.31 -2.14 21.76
N CYS A 272 -35.22 -2.09 22.52
CA CYS A 272 -34.31 -0.97 22.39
C CYS A 272 -33.65 -0.95 21.01
N PRO A 273 -33.66 0.20 20.30
CA PRO A 273 -33.04 0.34 18.97
C PRO A 273 -31.54 0.02 18.93
N CYS A 274 -30.85 0.03 20.09
CA CYS A 274 -29.43 -0.34 20.17
C CYS A 274 -29.14 -1.83 19.99
N GLY A 275 -30.16 -2.67 19.76
CA GLY A 275 -30.01 -4.11 19.55
C GLY A 275 -29.73 -4.92 20.83
N SER A 276 -29.79 -4.31 22.03
CA SER A 276 -29.48 -4.99 23.30
C SER A 276 -30.55 -6.03 23.75
N GLY A 277 -31.69 -6.18 23.03
CA GLY A 277 -32.81 -7.04 23.39
C GLY A 277 -33.62 -6.55 24.60
N LYS A 278 -33.21 -5.45 25.25
CA LYS A 278 -33.91 -4.86 26.40
C LYS A 278 -34.99 -3.88 25.92
N LYS A 279 -36.02 -3.63 26.76
CA LYS A 279 -36.99 -2.57 26.48
C LYS A 279 -36.31 -1.21 26.51
N TYR A 280 -36.69 -0.28 25.61
CA TYR A 280 -36.08 1.05 25.48
C TYR A 280 -35.97 1.80 26.80
N LYS A 281 -37.02 1.77 27.64
CA LYS A 281 -37.03 2.37 28.97
C LYS A 281 -36.02 1.77 29.96
N LYS A 282 -35.57 0.53 29.73
CA LYS A 282 -34.59 -0.18 30.59
C LYS A 282 -33.19 -0.18 30.01
N CYS A 283 -32.98 0.49 28.88
CA CYS A 283 -31.72 0.60 28.20
C CYS A 283 -31.42 2.08 27.89
N CYS A 284 -31.39 2.50 26.66
CA CYS A 284 -30.92 3.83 26.21
C CYS A 284 -31.77 5.01 26.77
N LEU A 285 -33.04 4.80 27.06
CA LEU A 285 -33.84 5.86 27.67
C LEU A 285 -33.47 6.16 29.14
N LYS A 286 -32.84 5.22 29.86
CA LYS A 286 -32.48 5.36 31.27
C LYS A 286 -31.02 5.76 31.47
N SER A 287 -30.13 5.32 30.59
CA SER A 287 -28.68 5.49 30.70
C SER A 287 -28.13 6.67 29.93
N GLY A 288 -28.94 7.31 29.07
CA GLY A 288 -28.41 8.26 28.11
C GLY A 288 -27.50 7.59 27.04
N PRO A 289 -26.90 8.33 26.17
CA PRO A 289 -25.83 7.79 25.34
C PRO A 289 -24.68 7.28 26.19
N PRO A 290 -23.96 6.22 25.80
CA PRO A 290 -22.89 5.64 26.61
C PRO A 290 -21.90 6.72 27.08
N THR A 291 -21.71 6.79 28.40
CA THR A 291 -20.79 7.77 29.02
C THR A 291 -19.31 7.45 28.77
N ASP A 292 -19.03 6.26 28.21
CA ASP A 292 -17.68 5.76 27.98
C ASP A 292 -17.12 6.13 26.60
N LEU A 293 -17.80 7.02 25.86
CA LEU A 293 -17.22 7.61 24.66
C LEU A 293 -16.10 8.58 25.07
N PRO A 294 -14.91 8.47 24.47
CA PRO A 294 -13.84 9.47 24.65
C PRO A 294 -14.40 10.88 24.50
N GLU A 295 -13.92 11.81 25.30
CA GLU A 295 -14.40 13.21 25.32
C GLU A 295 -14.41 13.85 23.92
N SER A 296 -13.52 13.40 23.05
CA SER A 296 -13.43 13.80 21.63
C SER A 296 -14.65 13.42 20.78
N LEU A 297 -15.51 12.49 21.24
CA LEU A 297 -16.67 12.00 20.50
C LEU A 297 -18.01 12.41 21.15
N ARG A 298 -18.02 13.03 22.32
CA ARG A 298 -19.25 13.44 23.05
C ARG A 298 -20.05 14.56 22.38
N GLY A 299 -19.48 15.25 21.41
CA GLY A 299 -20.14 16.36 20.66
C GLY A 299 -20.87 15.91 19.39
N TRP A 300 -21.06 14.62 19.15
CA TRP A 300 -21.57 14.08 17.89
C TRP A 300 -22.91 13.33 18.03
N TYR A 301 -23.56 13.39 19.20
CA TYR A 301 -24.93 12.87 19.42
C TYR A 301 -25.90 13.99 19.62
#